data_7ac86b41139de0c0318471da6acc2fbb
#
_entry.id   7ac86b41139de0c0318471da6acc2fbb
#
_cell.length_a   1.000
_cell.length_b   1.000
_cell.length_c   1.000
_cell.angle_alpha   90.00
_cell.angle_beta   90.00
_cell.angle_gamma   90.00
#
_symmetry.space_group_name_H-M   'P 1'
#
loop_
_entity.id
_entity.type
_entity.pdbx_description
1 polymer ?
#
loop_
_entity_poly.entity_id
_entity_poly.type
_entity_poly.pdbx_seq_one_letter_code
_entity_poly.pdbx_strand_id
1 'polypeptide(L)'
;MIQLADLFSVPEMGLLCNVTEYFLRNHIDYHPEILFRDVKNSVQSCHPIMHGLVVQNVSEYLEQNKDLKRFFDRLKKANKKMFLVTNSPFHFVDTGMRFLVGDNWKDYFDVVIVQARKPKFFTEESRPLRIYDEVNKTQLWDRVTKLEKGVIYLEGTVKQLQDMTGWRGHQVLYFGDHPYSDLADVTLEHGWRTGAIITELTHEIATLNNPKFKENANWLQMLTGLIEEHQDYEGTDVQAVLDEWIKERDKLRNEIKRVFNEQFGSVFRTYHNPTYFSRRLFRFADIYMSSITNLLEYATSHTFYPRRGVMPHEYTSYFV
;
A
#
# COMPACT_ATOMS: atom_id res chain seq x y z
N MET A 1 5.53 18.64 -9.07
CA MET A 1 5.27 17.38 -9.80
C MET A 1 4.50 16.46 -8.87
N ILE A 2 3.34 15.95 -9.29
CA ILE A 2 2.55 15.01 -8.50
C ILE A 2 3.20 13.64 -8.61
N GLN A 3 3.40 12.98 -7.47
CA GLN A 3 4.00 11.65 -7.42
C GLN A 3 2.91 10.60 -7.24
N LEU A 4 2.78 9.70 -8.20
CA LEU A 4 1.89 8.55 -8.15
C LEU A 4 2.64 7.42 -7.42
N ALA A 5 2.53 7.40 -6.10
CA ALA A 5 3.37 6.56 -5.24
C ALA A 5 2.58 5.52 -4.44
N ASP A 6 1.33 5.34 -4.76
CA ASP A 6 0.45 4.35 -4.15
C ASP A 6 -0.12 3.39 -5.21
N LEU A 7 -0.57 2.23 -4.76
CA LEU A 7 -1.10 1.20 -5.66
C LEU A 7 -2.50 1.54 -6.18
N PHE A 8 -3.22 2.44 -5.53
CA PHE A 8 -4.48 2.98 -6.02
C PHE A 8 -4.31 3.83 -7.29
N SER A 9 -3.15 4.45 -7.45
CA SER A 9 -2.83 5.25 -8.64
C SER A 9 -2.44 4.42 -9.87
N VAL A 10 -2.29 3.10 -9.75
CA VAL A 10 -1.87 2.24 -10.87
C VAL A 10 -2.82 2.30 -12.06
N PRO A 11 -4.16 2.23 -11.91
CA PRO A 11 -5.09 2.40 -13.04
C PRO A 11 -4.98 3.78 -13.70
N GLU A 12 -4.83 4.84 -12.90
CA GLU A 12 -4.62 6.21 -13.39
C GLU A 12 -3.31 6.31 -14.17
N MET A 13 -2.22 5.73 -13.67
CA MET A 13 -0.93 5.67 -14.37
C MET A 13 -1.04 4.90 -15.69
N GLY A 14 -1.66 3.74 -15.69
CA GLY A 14 -1.84 2.89 -16.85
C GLY A 14 -2.62 3.62 -17.96
N LEU A 15 -3.73 4.25 -17.59
CA LEU A 15 -4.53 5.04 -18.53
C LEU A 15 -3.75 6.25 -19.07
N LEU A 16 -3.06 6.99 -18.19
CA LEU A 16 -2.26 8.15 -18.60
C LEU A 16 -1.15 7.75 -19.57
N CYS A 17 -0.43 6.66 -19.30
CA CYS A 17 0.61 6.15 -20.19
C CYS A 17 0.05 5.74 -21.56
N ASN A 18 -1.08 5.03 -21.60
CA ASN A 18 -1.69 4.58 -22.83
C ASN A 18 -2.21 5.74 -23.69
N VAL A 19 -2.84 6.73 -23.06
CA VAL A 19 -3.34 7.93 -23.80
C VAL A 19 -2.16 8.77 -24.30
N THR A 20 -1.13 8.96 -23.49
CA THR A 20 0.09 9.66 -23.90
C THR A 20 0.75 8.97 -25.09
N GLU A 21 0.92 7.65 -25.03
CA GLU A 21 1.48 6.85 -26.12
C GLU A 21 0.64 6.97 -27.41
N TYR A 22 -0.68 6.92 -27.28
CA TYR A 22 -1.58 7.12 -28.40
C TYR A 22 -1.39 8.50 -29.08
N PHE A 23 -1.28 9.57 -28.29
CA PHE A 23 -1.06 10.92 -28.82
C PHE A 23 0.30 11.04 -29.51
N LEU A 24 1.35 10.49 -28.90
CA LEU A 24 2.69 10.51 -29.49
C LEU A 24 2.75 9.74 -30.82
N ARG A 25 2.16 8.53 -30.88
CA ARG A 25 2.13 7.72 -32.12
C ARG A 25 1.33 8.35 -33.24
N ASN A 26 0.29 9.09 -32.93
CA ASN A 26 -0.56 9.74 -33.90
C ASN A 26 -0.18 11.21 -34.18
N HIS A 27 0.96 11.68 -33.64
CA HIS A 27 1.44 13.06 -33.76
C HIS A 27 0.39 14.10 -33.34
N ILE A 28 -0.41 13.78 -32.32
CA ILE A 28 -1.40 14.68 -31.75
C ILE A 28 -0.70 15.56 -30.72
N ASP A 29 -0.73 16.87 -30.94
CA ASP A 29 -0.23 17.84 -29.98
C ASP A 29 -1.22 17.96 -28.81
N TYR A 30 -0.68 17.99 -27.58
CA TYR A 30 -1.48 18.03 -26.35
C TYR A 30 -0.78 18.81 -25.24
N HIS A 31 -1.57 19.34 -24.32
CA HIS A 31 -1.08 20.01 -23.12
C HIS A 31 -0.99 19.01 -21.96
N PRO A 32 0.22 18.68 -21.46
CA PRO A 32 0.41 17.61 -20.47
C PRO A 32 -0.40 17.79 -19.17
N GLU A 33 -0.51 19.02 -18.67
CA GLU A 33 -1.28 19.30 -17.45
C GLU A 33 -2.78 19.12 -17.65
N ILE A 34 -3.29 19.47 -18.83
CA ILE A 34 -4.71 19.28 -19.18
C ILE A 34 -4.99 17.79 -19.29
N LEU A 35 -4.17 17.06 -20.03
CA LEU A 35 -4.30 15.61 -20.16
C LEU A 35 -4.30 14.91 -18.80
N PHE A 36 -3.33 15.24 -17.95
CA PHE A 36 -3.26 14.68 -16.60
C PHE A 36 -4.55 14.96 -15.79
N ARG A 37 -5.02 16.20 -15.80
CA ARG A 37 -6.25 16.61 -15.11
C ARG A 37 -7.48 15.86 -15.63
N ASP A 38 -7.61 15.70 -16.93
CA ASP A 38 -8.75 15.05 -17.55
C ASP A 38 -8.76 13.54 -17.28
N VAL A 39 -7.62 12.89 -17.36
CA VAL A 39 -7.46 11.47 -16.97
C VAL A 39 -7.81 11.29 -15.48
N LYS A 40 -7.27 12.13 -14.61
CA LYS A 40 -7.55 12.08 -13.18
C LYS A 40 -9.04 12.27 -12.86
N ASN A 41 -9.68 13.26 -13.45
CA ASN A 41 -11.11 13.52 -13.26
C ASN A 41 -11.96 12.35 -13.76
N SER A 42 -11.59 11.76 -14.91
CA SER A 42 -12.28 10.60 -15.46
C SER A 42 -12.18 9.39 -14.54
N VAL A 43 -10.99 9.07 -14.03
CA VAL A 43 -10.80 7.97 -13.07
C VAL A 43 -11.59 8.22 -11.78
N GLN A 44 -11.54 9.45 -11.25
CA GLN A 44 -12.29 9.79 -10.03
C GLN A 44 -13.81 9.68 -10.21
N SER A 45 -14.34 10.01 -11.38
CA SER A 45 -15.77 9.88 -11.67
C SER A 45 -16.27 8.43 -11.69
N CYS A 46 -15.38 7.45 -11.88
CA CYS A 46 -15.71 6.03 -11.87
C CYS A 46 -15.92 5.46 -10.46
N HIS A 47 -15.42 6.11 -9.39
CA HIS A 47 -15.52 5.57 -8.03
C HIS A 47 -16.95 5.27 -7.55
N PRO A 48 -17.95 6.16 -7.70
CA PRO A 48 -19.32 5.86 -7.30
C PRO A 48 -19.94 4.69 -8.09
N ILE A 49 -19.59 4.59 -9.38
CA ILE A 49 -20.05 3.51 -10.27
C ILE A 49 -19.45 2.18 -9.79
N MET A 50 -18.15 2.15 -9.54
CA MET A 50 -17.45 0.98 -9.00
C MET A 50 -18.07 0.52 -7.67
N HIS A 51 -18.30 1.44 -6.72
CA HIS A 51 -18.97 1.11 -5.46
C HIS A 51 -20.33 0.47 -5.68
N GLY A 52 -21.14 0.98 -6.62
CA GLY A 52 -22.43 0.42 -6.98
C GLY A 52 -22.33 -1.00 -7.52
N LEU A 53 -21.40 -1.26 -8.43
CA LEU A 53 -21.17 -2.58 -9.02
C LEU A 53 -20.70 -3.60 -7.96
N VAL A 54 -19.77 -3.22 -7.11
CA VAL A 54 -19.27 -4.09 -6.03
C VAL A 54 -20.39 -4.44 -5.04
N VAL A 55 -21.23 -3.48 -4.66
CA VAL A 55 -22.36 -3.74 -3.75
C VAL A 55 -23.39 -4.67 -4.37
N GLN A 56 -23.63 -4.58 -5.68
CA GLN A 56 -24.56 -5.46 -6.40
C GLN A 56 -24.04 -6.89 -6.53
N ASN A 57 -22.74 -7.07 -6.73
CA ASN A 57 -22.11 -8.37 -7.02
C ASN A 57 -20.87 -8.59 -6.12
N VAL A 58 -21.06 -8.51 -4.81
CA VAL A 58 -19.94 -8.52 -3.85
C VAL A 58 -19.05 -9.75 -3.96
N SER A 59 -19.61 -10.92 -4.26
CA SER A 59 -18.86 -12.18 -4.43
C SER A 59 -18.01 -12.24 -5.70
N GLU A 60 -18.28 -11.39 -6.67
CA GLU A 60 -17.48 -11.29 -7.90
C GLU A 60 -16.25 -10.40 -7.71
N TYR A 61 -16.38 -9.35 -6.89
CA TYR A 61 -15.36 -8.31 -6.75
C TYR A 61 -14.54 -8.40 -5.46
N LEU A 62 -15.05 -9.06 -4.42
CA LEU A 62 -14.33 -9.24 -3.17
C LEU A 62 -13.94 -10.69 -2.96
N GLU A 63 -12.65 -10.91 -2.76
CA GLU A 63 -12.12 -12.23 -2.41
C GLU A 63 -12.42 -12.56 -0.95
N GLN A 64 -13.01 -13.73 -0.71
CA GLN A 64 -13.26 -14.22 0.65
C GLN A 64 -11.95 -14.71 1.29
N ASN A 65 -11.61 -14.12 2.42
CA ASN A 65 -10.53 -14.63 3.27
C ASN A 65 -11.10 -15.37 4.48
N LYS A 66 -11.08 -16.70 4.43
CA LYS A 66 -11.63 -17.57 5.48
C LYS A 66 -10.97 -17.39 6.86
N ASP A 67 -9.75 -16.90 6.89
CA ASP A 67 -8.98 -16.67 8.11
C ASP A 67 -9.25 -15.30 8.75
N LEU A 68 -9.92 -14.38 8.05
CA LEU A 68 -10.15 -13.03 8.58
C LEU A 68 -11.02 -13.05 9.85
N LYS A 69 -12.08 -13.85 9.86
CA LYS A 69 -12.93 -14.03 11.05
C LYS A 69 -12.14 -14.64 12.20
N ARG A 70 -11.33 -15.68 11.93
CA ARG A 70 -10.45 -16.31 12.90
C ARG A 70 -9.43 -15.33 13.49
N PHE A 71 -8.92 -14.42 12.66
CA PHE A 71 -8.02 -13.36 13.10
C PHE A 71 -8.72 -12.41 14.08
N PHE A 72 -9.91 -11.92 13.76
CA PHE A 72 -10.69 -11.06 14.66
C PHE A 72 -11.09 -11.77 15.97
N ASP A 73 -11.54 -13.03 15.90
CA ASP A 73 -11.84 -13.84 17.08
C ASP A 73 -10.63 -13.95 18.02
N ARG A 74 -9.43 -14.13 17.44
CA ARG A 74 -8.19 -14.21 18.20
C ARG A 74 -7.85 -12.90 18.91
N LEU A 75 -7.99 -11.76 18.23
CA LEU A 75 -7.77 -10.44 18.82
C LEU A 75 -8.78 -10.16 19.94
N LYS A 76 -10.04 -10.50 19.73
CA LYS A 76 -11.10 -10.38 20.74
C LYS A 76 -10.81 -11.23 21.99
N LYS A 77 -10.39 -12.50 21.80
CA LYS A 77 -9.97 -13.39 22.91
C LYS A 77 -8.76 -12.85 23.66
N ALA A 78 -7.84 -12.17 22.98
CA ALA A 78 -6.69 -11.52 23.58
C ALA A 78 -7.00 -10.13 24.18
N ASN A 79 -8.29 -9.77 24.26
CA ASN A 79 -8.77 -8.48 24.78
C ASN A 79 -8.13 -7.24 24.10
N LYS A 80 -7.80 -7.38 22.81
CA LYS A 80 -7.30 -6.25 22.01
C LYS A 80 -8.46 -5.38 21.58
N LYS A 81 -8.30 -4.07 21.73
CA LYS A 81 -9.26 -3.09 21.23
C LYS A 81 -9.10 -2.94 19.71
N MET A 82 -10.20 -2.91 18.99
CA MET A 82 -10.20 -2.80 17.53
C MET A 82 -11.02 -1.61 17.07
N PHE A 83 -10.50 -0.89 16.09
CA PHE A 83 -11.24 0.20 15.42
C PHE A 83 -11.07 0.13 13.92
N LEU A 84 -12.05 0.67 13.20
CA LEU A 84 -12.06 0.76 11.75
C LEU A 84 -12.20 2.21 11.36
N VAL A 85 -11.30 2.71 10.50
CA VAL A 85 -11.35 4.05 9.90
C VAL A 85 -11.19 3.94 8.40
N THR A 86 -12.20 4.35 7.64
CA THR A 86 -12.22 4.25 6.18
C THR A 86 -12.81 5.48 5.51
N ASN A 87 -12.37 5.76 4.27
CA ASN A 87 -12.96 6.78 3.41
C ASN A 87 -14.27 6.30 2.77
N SER A 88 -14.51 5.00 2.74
CA SER A 88 -15.70 4.41 2.12
C SER A 88 -16.98 4.76 2.87
N PRO A 89 -18.13 4.87 2.18
CA PRO A 89 -19.42 5.09 2.81
C PRO A 89 -19.93 3.82 3.51
N PHE A 90 -20.81 4.01 4.50
CA PHE A 90 -21.26 2.91 5.35
C PHE A 90 -21.88 1.74 4.57
N HIS A 91 -22.75 2.00 3.59
CA HIS A 91 -23.40 0.93 2.83
C HIS A 91 -22.42 0.03 2.09
N PHE A 92 -21.31 0.59 1.58
CA PHE A 92 -20.23 -0.18 0.95
C PHE A 92 -19.48 -1.02 1.97
N VAL A 93 -19.12 -0.42 3.10
CA VAL A 93 -18.43 -1.11 4.20
C VAL A 93 -19.30 -2.23 4.78
N ASP A 94 -20.58 -1.97 5.06
CA ASP A 94 -21.50 -2.96 5.63
C ASP A 94 -21.66 -4.17 4.70
N THR A 95 -21.87 -3.92 3.40
CA THR A 95 -21.99 -5.00 2.40
C THR A 95 -20.70 -5.84 2.35
N GLY A 96 -19.54 -5.20 2.27
CA GLY A 96 -18.26 -5.90 2.23
C GLY A 96 -17.97 -6.68 3.51
N MET A 97 -18.18 -6.07 4.67
CA MET A 97 -17.90 -6.71 5.96
C MET A 97 -18.88 -7.87 6.27
N ARG A 98 -20.14 -7.75 5.89
CA ARG A 98 -21.09 -8.88 5.98
C ARG A 98 -20.63 -10.06 5.12
N PHE A 99 -20.16 -9.80 3.93
CA PHE A 99 -19.63 -10.84 3.05
C PHE A 99 -18.36 -11.49 3.60
N LEU A 100 -17.43 -10.69 4.15
CA LEU A 100 -16.12 -11.17 4.62
C LEU A 100 -16.16 -11.82 6.00
N VAL A 101 -16.99 -11.32 6.91
CA VAL A 101 -16.95 -11.70 8.34
C VAL A 101 -18.30 -12.22 8.84
N GLY A 102 -19.40 -11.75 8.24
CA GLY A 102 -20.79 -12.10 8.60
C GLY A 102 -21.55 -10.92 9.21
N ASP A 103 -22.85 -11.12 9.48
CA ASP A 103 -23.77 -10.06 9.90
C ASP A 103 -23.36 -9.34 11.19
N ASN A 104 -22.69 -10.05 12.07
CA ASN A 104 -22.24 -9.51 13.38
C ASN A 104 -20.86 -8.85 13.32
N TRP A 105 -20.39 -8.43 12.16
CA TRP A 105 -19.04 -7.86 12.00
C TRP A 105 -18.77 -6.65 12.90
N LYS A 106 -19.80 -5.83 13.19
CA LYS A 106 -19.68 -4.66 14.08
C LYS A 106 -19.27 -5.03 15.51
N ASP A 107 -19.58 -6.24 15.96
CA ASP A 107 -19.23 -6.71 17.31
C ASP A 107 -17.72 -6.91 17.52
N TYR A 108 -16.93 -6.91 16.44
CA TYR A 108 -15.48 -6.98 16.54
C TYR A 108 -14.84 -5.62 16.84
N PHE A 109 -15.50 -4.53 16.46
CA PHE A 109 -14.93 -3.19 16.57
C PHE A 109 -15.49 -2.42 17.77
N ASP A 110 -14.60 -1.78 18.52
CA ASP A 110 -14.98 -0.85 19.60
C ASP A 110 -15.39 0.50 19.02
N VAL A 111 -14.81 0.90 17.86
CA VAL A 111 -15.11 2.14 17.14
C VAL A 111 -15.13 1.88 15.64
N VAL A 112 -16.14 2.40 14.95
CA VAL A 112 -16.24 2.37 13.49
C VAL A 112 -16.46 3.78 12.97
N ILE A 113 -15.54 4.27 12.14
CA ILE A 113 -15.61 5.59 11.50
C ILE A 113 -15.55 5.40 9.98
N VAL A 114 -16.59 5.83 9.29
CA VAL A 114 -16.70 5.79 7.83
C VAL A 114 -16.67 7.19 7.26
N GLN A 115 -16.41 7.34 5.96
CA GLN A 115 -16.26 8.65 5.30
C GLN A 115 -15.27 9.56 6.04
N ALA A 116 -14.21 8.99 6.58
CA ALA A 116 -13.24 9.70 7.44
C ALA A 116 -12.48 10.81 6.71
N ARG A 117 -12.41 10.74 5.37
CA ARG A 117 -11.67 11.69 4.51
C ARG A 117 -10.17 11.70 4.80
N LYS A 118 -9.56 10.53 4.96
CA LYS A 118 -8.10 10.43 5.03
C LYS A 118 -7.46 11.06 3.78
N PRO A 119 -6.34 11.81 3.86
CA PRO A 119 -5.50 12.03 5.03
C PRO A 119 -6.00 13.09 6.02
N LYS A 120 -7.02 13.89 5.69
CA LYS A 120 -7.52 14.97 6.54
C LYS A 120 -7.94 14.53 7.94
N PHE A 121 -8.41 13.30 8.10
CA PHE A 121 -8.70 12.69 9.40
C PHE A 121 -7.50 12.74 10.36
N PHE A 122 -6.28 12.59 9.83
CA PHE A 122 -5.04 12.58 10.60
C PHE A 122 -4.42 13.96 10.77
N THR A 123 -4.69 14.91 9.86
CA THR A 123 -4.00 16.22 9.80
C THR A 123 -4.87 17.38 10.25
N GLU A 124 -6.20 17.26 10.22
CA GLU A 124 -7.11 18.32 10.68
C GLU A 124 -7.51 18.10 12.15
N GLU A 125 -7.78 19.18 12.89
CA GLU A 125 -8.21 19.11 14.29
C GLU A 125 -9.67 19.50 14.53
N SER A 126 -10.30 20.20 13.59
CA SER A 126 -11.58 20.89 13.81
C SER A 126 -12.79 20.18 13.24
N ARG A 127 -12.62 19.13 12.43
CA ARG A 127 -13.74 18.40 11.81
C ARG A 127 -14.51 17.59 12.85
N PRO A 128 -15.80 17.83 13.06
CA PRO A 128 -16.56 17.11 14.08
C PRO A 128 -16.88 15.67 13.66
N LEU A 129 -16.83 14.74 14.61
CA LEU A 129 -17.48 13.45 14.48
C LEU A 129 -18.99 13.62 14.44
N ARG A 130 -19.66 12.83 13.61
CA ARG A 130 -21.12 12.73 13.51
C ARG A 130 -21.56 11.30 13.66
N ILE A 131 -22.81 11.06 14.01
CA ILE A 131 -23.39 9.73 14.07
C ILE A 131 -24.11 9.46 12.76
N TYR A 132 -23.94 8.25 12.22
CA TYR A 132 -24.71 7.76 11.08
C TYR A 132 -25.97 7.04 11.58
N ASP A 133 -27.13 7.52 11.19
CA ASP A 133 -28.40 6.84 11.42
C ASP A 133 -28.60 5.76 10.35
N GLU A 134 -28.46 4.52 10.76
CA GLU A 134 -28.59 3.36 9.86
C GLU A 134 -30.03 3.17 9.36
N VAL A 135 -31.03 3.62 10.11
CA VAL A 135 -32.47 3.46 9.76
C VAL A 135 -32.85 4.45 8.67
N ASN A 136 -32.57 5.74 8.93
CA ASN A 136 -32.92 6.82 8.01
C ASN A 136 -31.83 7.08 6.95
N LYS A 137 -30.71 6.36 7.01
CA LYS A 137 -29.55 6.50 6.09
C LYS A 137 -29.04 7.94 5.98
N THR A 138 -29.04 8.66 7.11
CA THR A 138 -28.63 10.07 7.19
C THR A 138 -27.66 10.30 8.33
N GLN A 139 -27.04 11.48 8.34
CA GLN A 139 -26.19 11.90 9.44
C GLN A 139 -27.01 12.65 10.51
N LEU A 140 -26.71 12.41 11.77
CA LEU A 140 -27.22 13.17 12.89
C LEU A 140 -26.31 14.35 13.20
N TRP A 141 -26.90 15.44 13.69
CA TRP A 141 -26.18 16.69 13.98
C TRP A 141 -25.79 16.84 15.46
N ASP A 142 -26.15 15.85 16.27
CA ASP A 142 -25.84 15.83 17.69
C ASP A 142 -24.34 15.83 17.92
N ARG A 143 -23.92 16.51 18.97
CA ARG A 143 -22.51 16.54 19.37
C ARG A 143 -22.09 15.21 19.96
N VAL A 144 -21.09 14.58 19.36
CA VAL A 144 -20.47 13.37 19.88
C VAL A 144 -19.53 13.74 21.03
N THR A 145 -19.81 13.26 22.23
CA THR A 145 -19.00 13.47 23.43
C THR A 145 -18.31 12.21 23.92
N LYS A 146 -18.74 11.04 23.48
CA LYS A 146 -18.16 9.71 23.78
C LYS A 146 -18.34 8.81 22.59
N LEU A 147 -17.49 7.80 22.50
CA LEU A 147 -17.59 6.75 21.49
C LEU A 147 -18.22 5.52 22.12
N GLU A 148 -19.21 4.96 21.45
CA GLU A 148 -19.96 3.78 21.91
C GLU A 148 -19.83 2.65 20.90
N LYS A 149 -19.69 1.43 21.40
CA LYS A 149 -19.63 0.23 20.57
C LYS A 149 -20.96 -0.01 19.84
N GLY A 150 -20.88 -0.38 18.57
CA GLY A 150 -22.06 -0.60 17.72
C GLY A 150 -22.61 0.65 17.04
N VAL A 151 -22.15 1.85 17.42
CA VAL A 151 -22.50 3.10 16.76
C VAL A 151 -21.54 3.35 15.59
N ILE A 152 -22.11 3.78 14.46
CA ILE A 152 -21.32 4.14 13.27
C ILE A 152 -21.10 5.66 13.27
N TYR A 153 -19.85 6.05 13.19
CA TYR A 153 -19.46 7.47 13.15
C TYR A 153 -19.04 7.88 11.74
N LEU A 154 -19.21 9.15 11.44
CA LEU A 154 -18.81 9.79 10.18
C LEU A 154 -17.75 10.86 10.46
N GLU A 155 -16.82 11.01 9.51
CA GLU A 155 -15.82 12.09 9.52
C GLU A 155 -14.95 12.11 10.80
N GLY A 156 -14.85 13.27 11.47
CA GLY A 156 -14.06 13.44 12.68
C GLY A 156 -12.57 13.59 12.44
N THR A 157 -11.82 13.50 13.53
CA THR A 157 -10.35 13.60 13.54
C THR A 157 -9.73 12.55 14.46
N VAL A 158 -8.47 12.24 14.21
CA VAL A 158 -7.69 11.36 15.08
C VAL A 158 -7.57 11.92 16.50
N LYS A 159 -7.52 13.25 16.65
CA LYS A 159 -7.49 13.90 17.96
C LYS A 159 -8.74 13.57 18.79
N GLN A 160 -9.93 13.65 18.19
CA GLN A 160 -11.17 13.26 18.86
C GLN A 160 -11.18 11.78 19.22
N LEU A 161 -10.71 10.90 18.32
CA LEU A 161 -10.57 9.48 18.61
C LEU A 161 -9.66 9.25 19.82
N GLN A 162 -8.48 9.88 19.84
CA GLN A 162 -7.52 9.75 20.94
C GLN A 162 -8.05 10.31 22.26
N ASP A 163 -8.73 11.46 22.23
CA ASP A 163 -9.25 12.12 23.44
C ASP A 163 -10.40 11.32 24.08
N MET A 164 -11.24 10.68 23.27
CA MET A 164 -12.37 9.88 23.77
C MET A 164 -12.00 8.44 24.16
N THR A 165 -10.92 7.88 23.61
CA THR A 165 -10.51 6.49 23.84
C THR A 165 -9.29 6.35 24.73
N GLY A 166 -8.44 7.37 24.77
CA GLY A 166 -7.12 7.31 25.39
C GLY A 166 -6.07 6.54 24.59
N TRP A 167 -6.39 6.05 23.39
CA TRP A 167 -5.45 5.27 22.56
C TRP A 167 -4.45 6.20 21.87
N ARG A 168 -3.18 6.12 22.26
CA ARG A 168 -2.15 7.06 21.80
C ARG A 168 -0.81 6.38 21.56
N GLY A 169 -0.02 6.96 20.67
CA GLY A 169 1.38 6.62 20.42
C GLY A 169 1.60 5.16 20.07
N HIS A 170 2.66 4.58 20.57
CA HIS A 170 3.10 3.21 20.28
C HIS A 170 2.14 2.08 20.73
N GLN A 171 1.10 2.41 21.49
CA GLN A 171 0.07 1.45 21.90
C GLN A 171 -0.92 1.14 20.75
N VAL A 172 -0.95 1.98 19.72
CA VAL A 172 -1.81 1.80 18.54
C VAL A 172 -0.99 1.20 17.40
N LEU A 173 -1.51 0.12 16.81
CA LEU A 173 -1.00 -0.45 15.56
C LEU A 173 -2.07 -0.27 14.49
N TYR A 174 -1.80 0.59 13.53
CA TYR A 174 -2.72 0.93 12.45
C TYR A 174 -2.29 0.28 11.14
N PHE A 175 -3.23 -0.37 10.47
CA PHE A 175 -3.00 -1.03 9.18
C PHE A 175 -3.66 -0.26 8.05
N GLY A 176 -2.93 -0.12 6.95
CA GLY A 176 -3.44 0.47 5.72
C GLY A 176 -2.62 0.06 4.50
N ASP A 177 -3.10 0.41 3.32
CA ASP A 177 -2.47 0.11 2.04
C ASP A 177 -1.80 1.35 1.41
N HIS A 178 -2.17 2.55 1.87
CA HIS A 178 -1.70 3.79 1.29
C HIS A 178 -0.51 4.39 2.07
N PRO A 179 0.71 4.49 1.46
CA PRO A 179 1.94 4.90 2.15
C PRO A 179 1.90 6.29 2.78
N TYR A 180 1.08 7.19 2.28
CA TYR A 180 0.95 8.56 2.80
C TYR A 180 -0.21 8.69 3.77
N SER A 181 -1.43 8.42 3.32
CA SER A 181 -2.63 8.68 4.12
C SER A 181 -2.80 7.72 5.31
N ASP A 182 -2.16 6.54 5.27
CA ASP A 182 -2.31 5.54 6.31
C ASP A 182 -1.05 5.31 7.14
N LEU A 183 0.13 5.66 6.62
CA LEU A 183 1.39 5.35 7.30
C LEU A 183 2.17 6.61 7.71
N ALA A 184 2.41 7.52 6.77
CA ALA A 184 3.33 8.64 7.01
C ALA A 184 2.82 9.62 8.06
N ASP A 185 1.62 10.16 7.89
CA ASP A 185 1.05 11.17 8.78
C ASP A 185 0.82 10.59 10.18
N VAL A 186 0.34 9.34 10.23
CA VAL A 186 0.06 8.64 11.48
C VAL A 186 1.32 8.38 12.29
N THR A 187 2.41 8.00 11.63
CA THR A 187 3.70 7.76 12.29
C THR A 187 4.34 9.07 12.75
N LEU A 188 4.38 10.07 11.88
CA LEU A 188 5.10 11.33 12.14
C LEU A 188 4.39 12.22 13.17
N GLU A 189 3.08 12.35 13.07
CA GLU A 189 2.32 13.31 13.88
C GLU A 189 1.76 12.66 15.17
N HIS A 190 1.44 11.37 15.13
CA HIS A 190 0.76 10.70 16.24
C HIS A 190 1.58 9.62 16.93
N GLY A 191 2.74 9.26 16.39
CA GLY A 191 3.63 8.25 16.95
C GLY A 191 3.03 6.85 17.00
N TRP A 192 2.01 6.56 16.19
CA TRP A 192 1.42 5.24 16.08
C TRP A 192 2.38 4.27 15.40
N ARG A 193 2.24 2.99 15.72
CA ARG A 193 2.87 1.92 14.95
C ARG A 193 2.03 1.62 13.73
N THR A 194 2.67 1.28 12.62
CA THR A 194 2.01 1.08 11.34
C THR A 194 2.35 -0.25 10.70
N GLY A 195 1.34 -0.83 10.05
CA GLY A 195 1.46 -2.02 9.23
C GLY A 195 0.93 -1.74 7.83
N ALA A 196 1.73 -2.04 6.80
CA ALA A 196 1.28 -1.92 5.42
C ALA A 196 0.75 -3.26 4.90
N ILE A 197 -0.40 -3.23 4.24
CA ILE A 197 -0.96 -4.37 3.52
C ILE A 197 -0.72 -4.17 2.03
N ILE A 198 0.08 -5.07 1.43
CA ILE A 198 0.52 -5.00 0.04
C ILE A 198 0.33 -6.37 -0.59
N THR A 199 -0.80 -6.57 -1.23
CA THR A 199 -1.19 -7.87 -1.81
C THR A 199 -0.19 -8.35 -2.86
N GLU A 200 0.38 -7.44 -3.63
CA GLU A 200 1.40 -7.67 -4.66
C GLU A 200 2.68 -8.31 -4.11
N LEU A 201 2.93 -8.20 -2.82
CA LEU A 201 4.08 -8.79 -2.15
C LEU A 201 4.11 -10.33 -2.30
N THR A 202 2.96 -10.98 -2.42
CA THR A 202 2.90 -12.44 -2.65
C THR A 202 3.58 -12.81 -3.96
N HIS A 203 3.28 -12.09 -5.04
CA HIS A 203 3.91 -12.32 -6.34
C HIS A 203 5.40 -11.95 -6.32
N GLU A 204 5.75 -10.84 -5.69
CA GLU A 204 7.14 -10.39 -5.54
C GLU A 204 7.99 -11.47 -4.83
N ILE A 205 7.53 -11.98 -3.68
CA ILE A 205 8.25 -13.02 -2.93
C ILE A 205 8.37 -14.31 -3.74
N ALA A 206 7.30 -14.74 -4.41
CA ALA A 206 7.33 -15.95 -5.25
C ALA A 206 8.35 -15.80 -6.39
N THR A 207 8.38 -14.65 -7.05
CA THR A 207 9.33 -14.34 -8.12
C THR A 207 10.77 -14.32 -7.61
N LEU A 208 11.04 -13.60 -6.50
CA LEU A 208 12.36 -13.55 -5.88
C LEU A 208 12.88 -14.92 -5.42
N ASN A 209 11.99 -15.86 -5.13
CA ASN A 209 12.34 -17.22 -4.73
C ASN A 209 12.44 -18.20 -5.91
N ASN A 210 12.09 -17.79 -7.12
CA ASN A 210 12.24 -18.62 -8.31
C ASN A 210 13.73 -18.89 -8.60
N PRO A 211 14.16 -20.17 -8.77
CA PRO A 211 15.58 -20.51 -9.01
C PRO A 211 16.16 -19.79 -10.24
N LYS A 212 15.41 -19.74 -11.34
CA LYS A 212 15.86 -19.09 -12.58
C LYS A 212 16.02 -17.59 -12.40
N PHE A 213 15.12 -16.95 -11.66
CA PHE A 213 15.23 -15.53 -11.31
C PHE A 213 16.50 -15.27 -10.49
N LYS A 214 16.77 -16.09 -9.47
CA LYS A 214 17.97 -15.98 -8.63
C LYS A 214 19.25 -16.13 -9.46
N GLU A 215 19.28 -17.11 -10.35
CA GLU A 215 20.42 -17.32 -11.26
C GLU A 215 20.67 -16.08 -12.13
N ASN A 216 19.63 -15.58 -12.79
CA ASN A 216 19.72 -14.38 -13.64
C ASN A 216 20.13 -13.14 -12.84
N ALA A 217 19.59 -12.96 -11.63
CA ALA A 217 19.92 -11.83 -10.76
C ALA A 217 21.37 -11.88 -10.27
N ASN A 218 21.87 -13.05 -9.89
CA ASN A 218 23.26 -13.26 -9.50
C ASN A 218 24.19 -13.01 -10.68
N TRP A 219 23.86 -13.53 -11.87
CA TRP A 219 24.65 -13.30 -13.07
C TRP A 219 24.71 -11.80 -13.43
N LEU A 220 23.55 -11.13 -13.37
CA LEU A 220 23.50 -9.66 -13.59
C LEU A 220 24.40 -8.90 -12.62
N GLN A 221 24.44 -9.30 -11.36
CA GLN A 221 25.30 -8.66 -10.36
C GLN A 221 26.79 -8.89 -10.66
N MET A 222 27.17 -10.12 -10.96
CA MET A 222 28.55 -10.47 -11.33
C MET A 222 29.00 -9.73 -12.58
N LEU A 223 28.18 -9.73 -13.62
CA LEU A 223 28.47 -9.05 -14.88
C LEU A 223 28.59 -7.53 -14.72
N THR A 224 27.75 -6.94 -13.85
CA THR A 224 27.85 -5.53 -13.52
C THR A 224 29.16 -5.20 -12.81
N GLY A 225 29.61 -6.04 -11.87
CA GLY A 225 30.90 -5.91 -11.20
C GLY A 225 32.09 -6.02 -12.17
N LEU A 226 32.04 -6.98 -13.10
CA LEU A 226 33.07 -7.12 -14.13
C LEU A 226 33.18 -5.89 -15.04
N ILE A 227 32.04 -5.31 -15.43
CA ILE A 227 32.01 -4.08 -16.23
C ILE A 227 32.61 -2.93 -15.41
N GLU A 228 32.24 -2.79 -14.13
CA GLU A 228 32.75 -1.75 -13.24
C GLU A 228 34.27 -1.83 -13.06
N GLU A 229 34.83 -3.03 -12.87
CA GLU A 229 36.25 -3.26 -12.68
C GLU A 229 37.10 -2.97 -13.95
N HIS A 230 36.51 -3.18 -15.14
CA HIS A 230 37.27 -3.09 -16.41
C HIS A 230 36.92 -1.89 -17.26
N GLN A 231 35.96 -1.04 -16.88
CA GLN A 231 35.47 0.10 -17.68
C GLN A 231 36.56 1.14 -18.01
N ASP A 232 37.63 1.22 -17.19
CA ASP A 232 38.74 2.19 -17.36
C ASP A 232 39.92 1.62 -18.17
N TYR A 233 39.85 0.37 -18.64
CA TYR A 233 40.92 -0.21 -19.43
C TYR A 233 40.84 0.26 -20.87
N GLU A 234 42.02 0.69 -21.41
CA GLU A 234 42.16 1.17 -22.76
C GLU A 234 42.55 0.02 -23.72
N GLY A 235 42.06 0.07 -24.94
CA GLY A 235 42.35 -0.87 -26.04
C GLY A 235 41.12 -1.28 -26.82
N THR A 236 41.26 -1.45 -28.14
CA THR A 236 40.17 -1.80 -29.02
C THR A 236 39.56 -3.15 -28.70
N ASP A 237 40.40 -4.12 -28.31
CA ASP A 237 39.92 -5.48 -27.97
C ASP A 237 39.18 -5.49 -26.62
N VAL A 238 39.62 -4.71 -25.65
CA VAL A 238 38.97 -4.54 -24.35
C VAL A 238 37.64 -3.87 -24.55
N GLN A 239 37.56 -2.83 -25.34
CA GLN A 239 36.30 -2.12 -25.63
C GLN A 239 35.27 -3.04 -26.30
N ALA A 240 35.69 -3.89 -27.23
CA ALA A 240 34.81 -4.86 -27.87
C ALA A 240 34.17 -5.85 -26.86
N VAL A 241 34.99 -6.34 -25.91
CA VAL A 241 34.47 -7.23 -24.83
C VAL A 241 33.53 -6.49 -23.90
N LEU A 242 33.85 -5.28 -23.50
CA LEU A 242 33.00 -4.44 -22.66
C LEU A 242 31.65 -4.18 -23.35
N ASP A 243 31.63 -3.91 -24.64
CA ASP A 243 30.39 -3.71 -25.40
C ASP A 243 29.52 -4.98 -25.45
N GLU A 244 30.11 -6.17 -25.52
CA GLU A 244 29.39 -7.44 -25.42
C GLU A 244 28.79 -7.62 -24.01
N TRP A 245 29.56 -7.39 -22.97
CA TRP A 245 29.09 -7.48 -21.59
C TRP A 245 27.97 -6.49 -21.29
N ILE A 246 28.05 -5.27 -21.81
CA ILE A 246 26.99 -4.26 -21.69
C ILE A 246 25.70 -4.70 -22.37
N LYS A 247 25.80 -5.29 -23.57
CA LYS A 247 24.63 -5.83 -24.28
C LYS A 247 23.98 -7.00 -23.52
N GLU A 248 24.81 -7.90 -23.00
CA GLU A 248 24.31 -9.01 -22.18
C GLU A 248 23.66 -8.52 -20.89
N ARG A 249 24.30 -7.60 -20.18
CA ARG A 249 23.74 -6.93 -19.00
C ARG A 249 22.36 -6.32 -19.28
N ASP A 250 22.23 -5.57 -20.36
CA ASP A 250 21.00 -4.87 -20.71
C ASP A 250 19.88 -5.86 -21.11
N LYS A 251 20.24 -6.98 -21.76
CA LYS A 251 19.31 -8.08 -22.03
C LYS A 251 18.80 -8.69 -20.72
N LEU A 252 19.70 -9.05 -19.81
CA LEU A 252 19.36 -9.62 -18.49
C LEU A 252 18.48 -8.67 -17.66
N ARG A 253 18.80 -7.38 -17.66
CA ARG A 253 17.98 -6.35 -16.99
C ARG A 253 16.54 -6.34 -17.50
N ASN A 254 16.36 -6.41 -18.83
CA ASN A 254 15.05 -6.44 -19.45
C ASN A 254 14.29 -7.74 -19.12
N GLU A 255 14.95 -8.88 -19.13
CA GLU A 255 14.35 -10.16 -18.77
C GLU A 255 13.90 -10.16 -17.31
N ILE A 256 14.75 -9.76 -16.38
CA ILE A 256 14.43 -9.64 -14.93
C ILE A 256 13.28 -8.67 -14.69
N LYS A 257 13.27 -7.54 -15.38
CA LYS A 257 12.18 -6.55 -15.27
C LYS A 257 10.84 -7.12 -15.72
N ARG A 258 10.80 -7.77 -16.87
CA ARG A 258 9.57 -8.30 -17.49
C ARG A 258 8.88 -9.40 -16.69
N VAL A 259 9.62 -10.11 -15.85
CA VAL A 259 9.04 -11.15 -14.98
C VAL A 259 8.00 -10.57 -14.00
N PHE A 260 8.16 -9.31 -13.57
CA PHE A 260 7.20 -8.64 -12.69
C PHE A 260 6.07 -7.97 -13.47
N ASN A 261 6.44 -7.02 -14.31
CA ASN A 261 5.53 -6.36 -15.24
C ASN A 261 6.31 -5.95 -16.49
N GLU A 262 5.76 -6.22 -17.65
CA GLU A 262 6.45 -6.01 -18.92
C GLU A 262 6.88 -4.56 -19.15
N GLN A 263 6.03 -3.60 -18.76
CA GLN A 263 6.28 -2.17 -18.95
C GLN A 263 7.00 -1.53 -17.75
N PHE A 264 6.53 -1.79 -16.55
CA PHE A 264 6.95 -1.07 -15.34
C PHE A 264 7.94 -1.83 -14.47
N GLY A 265 8.00 -3.16 -14.57
CA GLY A 265 8.84 -3.98 -13.71
C GLY A 265 8.26 -4.21 -12.31
N SER A 266 9.13 -4.38 -11.31
CA SER A 266 8.74 -4.58 -9.92
C SER A 266 8.22 -3.28 -9.28
N VAL A 267 7.20 -3.41 -8.42
CA VAL A 267 6.72 -2.31 -7.57
C VAL A 267 7.80 -1.87 -6.57
N PHE A 268 8.66 -2.80 -6.15
CA PHE A 268 9.64 -2.56 -5.08
C PHE A 268 10.99 -2.09 -5.60
N ARG A 269 11.38 -2.48 -6.83
CA ARG A 269 12.71 -2.19 -7.35
C ARG A 269 12.69 -1.75 -8.81
N THR A 270 13.49 -0.73 -9.10
CA THR A 270 13.87 -0.37 -10.47
C THR A 270 15.34 -0.76 -10.65
N TYR A 271 15.59 -1.85 -11.34
CA TYR A 271 16.89 -2.54 -11.38
C TYR A 271 17.35 -2.91 -9.95
N HIS A 272 18.42 -2.32 -9.46
CA HIS A 272 18.92 -2.52 -8.11
C HIS A 272 18.42 -1.50 -7.10
N ASN A 273 17.84 -0.40 -7.56
CA ASN A 273 17.42 0.70 -6.70
C ASN A 273 16.01 0.48 -6.13
N PRO A 274 15.77 0.78 -4.85
CA PRO A 274 14.43 0.84 -4.32
C PRO A 274 13.61 1.88 -5.08
N THR A 275 12.37 1.54 -5.44
CA THR A 275 11.41 2.50 -6.00
C THR A 275 11.07 3.57 -4.98
N TYR A 276 10.42 4.63 -5.42
CA TYR A 276 9.91 5.65 -4.51
C TYR A 276 8.90 5.05 -3.50
N PHE A 277 8.04 4.13 -3.96
CA PHE A 277 7.14 3.36 -3.11
C PHE A 277 7.90 2.60 -2.01
N SER A 278 8.92 1.83 -2.36
CA SER A 278 9.73 1.07 -1.40
C SER A 278 10.41 1.95 -0.36
N ARG A 279 10.95 3.10 -0.78
CA ARG A 279 11.59 4.04 0.15
C ARG A 279 10.61 4.61 1.16
N ARG A 280 9.38 4.89 0.74
CA ARG A 280 8.31 5.35 1.64
C ARG A 280 7.84 4.24 2.57
N LEU A 281 7.63 3.05 2.03
CA LEU A 281 7.28 1.87 2.81
C LEU A 281 8.32 1.61 3.90
N PHE A 282 9.60 1.55 3.54
CA PHE A 282 10.70 1.32 4.48
C PHE A 282 10.80 2.40 5.57
N ARG A 283 10.51 3.65 5.22
CA ARG A 283 10.59 4.76 6.17
C ARG A 283 9.42 4.77 7.18
N PHE A 284 8.21 4.41 6.75
CA PHE A 284 7.00 4.68 7.53
C PHE A 284 6.28 3.43 8.03
N ALA A 285 6.51 2.25 7.43
CA ALA A 285 5.91 1.02 7.91
C ALA A 285 6.82 0.33 8.92
N ASP A 286 6.31 0.10 10.14
CA ASP A 286 7.01 -0.75 11.11
C ASP A 286 7.03 -2.22 10.67
N ILE A 287 5.94 -2.68 10.06
CA ILE A 287 5.80 -4.01 9.43
C ILE A 287 5.04 -3.89 8.11
N TYR A 288 5.26 -4.82 7.20
CA TYR A 288 4.44 -4.94 5.98
C TYR A 288 4.23 -6.40 5.60
N MET A 289 3.11 -6.68 4.97
CA MET A 289 2.69 -8.03 4.64
C MET A 289 1.68 -8.05 3.49
N SER A 290 1.48 -9.20 2.86
CA SER A 290 0.50 -9.34 1.79
C SER A 290 -0.94 -9.46 2.29
N SER A 291 -1.14 -9.97 3.50
CA SER A 291 -2.44 -10.10 4.15
C SER A 291 -2.32 -9.96 5.66
N ILE A 292 -3.28 -9.30 6.29
CA ILE A 292 -3.32 -9.16 7.75
C ILE A 292 -3.42 -10.51 8.46
N THR A 293 -3.98 -11.51 7.82
CA THR A 293 -4.12 -12.87 8.37
C THR A 293 -2.78 -13.59 8.54
N ASN A 294 -1.70 -13.11 7.91
CA ASN A 294 -0.35 -13.62 8.16
C ASN A 294 0.06 -13.49 9.64
N LEU A 295 -0.54 -12.56 10.37
CA LEU A 295 -0.31 -12.42 11.82
C LEU A 295 -0.87 -13.60 12.65
N LEU A 296 -1.66 -14.49 12.06
CA LEU A 296 -2.08 -15.74 12.70
C LEU A 296 -0.93 -16.71 12.96
N GLU A 297 0.17 -16.58 12.24
CA GLU A 297 1.38 -17.38 12.45
C GLU A 297 2.14 -17.02 13.74
N TYR A 298 1.83 -15.87 14.34
CA TYR A 298 2.52 -15.33 15.50
C TYR A 298 1.61 -15.27 16.74
N ALA A 299 2.16 -15.39 17.93
CA ALA A 299 1.43 -15.15 19.17
C ALA A 299 1.00 -13.68 19.29
N THR A 300 -0.10 -13.40 20.00
CA THR A 300 -0.55 -12.00 20.23
C THR A 300 0.38 -11.18 21.11
N SER A 301 1.34 -11.83 21.76
CA SER A 301 2.44 -11.23 22.55
C SER A 301 3.76 -11.17 21.77
N HIS A 302 3.78 -11.61 20.50
CA HIS A 302 5.01 -11.61 19.70
C HIS A 302 5.52 -10.20 19.47
N THR A 303 6.81 -10.00 19.65
CA THR A 303 7.49 -8.73 19.37
C THR A 303 8.30 -8.87 18.09
N PHE A 304 8.02 -8.02 17.11
CA PHE A 304 8.80 -7.93 15.88
C PHE A 304 9.99 -7.00 16.11
N TYR A 305 11.18 -7.47 15.71
CA TYR A 305 12.40 -6.66 15.76
C TYR A 305 12.74 -6.21 14.33
N PRO A 306 12.86 -4.89 14.08
CA PRO A 306 13.22 -4.40 12.76
C PRO A 306 14.64 -4.85 12.40
N ARG A 307 14.83 -5.31 11.17
CA ARG A 307 16.18 -5.52 10.65
C ARG A 307 16.82 -4.16 10.40
N ARG A 308 18.02 -3.95 10.93
CA ARG A 308 18.77 -2.71 10.68
C ARG A 308 19.19 -2.67 9.23
N GLY A 309 18.98 -1.51 8.56
CA GLY A 309 19.58 -1.23 7.27
C GLY A 309 21.10 -1.17 7.41
N VAL A 310 21.83 -1.69 6.42
CA VAL A 310 23.27 -1.67 6.36
C VAL A 310 23.71 -0.55 5.42
N MET A 311 24.60 0.28 5.86
CA MET A 311 25.24 1.29 5.02
C MET A 311 26.25 0.62 4.08
N PRO A 312 26.50 1.15 2.87
CA PRO A 312 27.39 0.50 1.90
C PRO A 312 28.80 0.16 2.46
N HIS A 313 29.34 0.99 3.32
CA HIS A 313 30.66 0.77 3.93
C HIS A 313 30.66 -0.27 5.08
N GLU A 314 29.49 -0.69 5.55
CA GLU A 314 29.32 -1.69 6.62
C GLU A 314 29.11 -3.12 6.08
N TYR A 315 28.97 -3.28 4.75
CA TYR A 315 28.58 -4.55 4.13
C TYR A 315 29.56 -5.68 4.42
N THR A 316 30.85 -5.36 4.46
CA THR A 316 31.94 -6.34 4.73
C THR A 316 32.07 -6.71 6.21
N SER A 317 31.52 -5.95 7.13
CA SER A 317 31.69 -6.15 8.57
C SER A 317 30.59 -6.98 9.23
N TYR A 318 29.43 -7.10 8.59
CA TYR A 318 28.24 -7.73 9.20
C TYR A 318 27.70 -8.95 8.44
N PHE A 319 28.24 -9.29 7.27
CA PHE A 319 27.72 -10.35 6.39
C PHE A 319 28.77 -11.34 5.88
N VAL A 320 29.88 -11.45 6.58
CA VAL A 320 30.86 -12.52 6.36
C VAL A 320 30.49 -13.74 7.19
#